data_0c11e08c31dc2927b99141cf90ec0a4d
#
_entry.id   0c11e08c31dc2927b99141cf90ec0a4d
#
_cell.length_a   1.000
_cell.length_b   1.000
_cell.length_c   1.000
_cell.angle_alpha   90.00
_cell.angle_beta   90.00
_cell.angle_gamma   90.00
#
_symmetry.space_group_name_H-M   'P 1'
#
loop_
_entity.id
_entity.type
_entity.pdbx_description
1 polymer ?
#
loop_
_entity_poly.entity_id
_entity_poly.type
_entity_poly.pdbx_seq_one_letter_code
_entity_poly.pdbx_strand_id
1 'polypeptide(L)'
;MSHVDAQVIYGPGGKACSALVKAWEGGSFFDKNFFDAWVTGFVTGANWKSKKSVHADETVFGMALLRFCKSNPSKKIIDGVIKVYMEID
;
A
#
# COMPACT_ATOMS: atom_id res chain seq x y z
N MET A 1 -21.10 -13.38 -0.60
CA MET A 1 -20.77 -12.76 -0.65
C MET A 1 -20.02 -11.97 -0.53
N SER A 2 -19.78 -11.81 -0.83
CA SER A 2 -19.07 -11.15 -0.85
C SER A 2 -18.97 -10.00 -0.46
N HIS A 3 -18.98 -9.72 0.13
CA HIS A 3 -18.97 -8.67 0.50
C HIS A 3 -17.78 -7.88 0.47
N VAL A 4 -16.69 -8.24 0.11
CA VAL A 4 -15.52 -7.46 -0.18
C VAL A 4 -15.84 -6.26 -1.02
N ASP A 5 -16.75 -6.48 -1.93
CA ASP A 5 -17.20 -5.41 -2.81
C ASP A 5 -17.77 -4.24 -2.05
N ALA A 6 -18.28 -4.48 -0.86
CA ALA A 6 -18.92 -3.44 -0.08
C ALA A 6 -17.90 -2.59 0.68
N GLN A 7 -16.63 -2.97 0.68
CA GLN A 7 -15.64 -2.23 1.42
C GLN A 7 -15.29 -0.93 0.71
N VAL A 8 -15.24 0.13 1.49
CA VAL A 8 -14.87 1.45 0.98
C VAL A 8 -13.41 1.70 1.30
N ILE A 9 -12.66 2.11 0.31
CA ILE A 9 -11.27 2.43 0.47
C ILE A 9 -11.11 3.94 0.35
N TYR A 10 -10.75 4.56 1.46
CA TYR A 10 -10.53 6.00 1.48
C TYR A 10 -9.09 6.29 1.04
N GLY A 11 -8.91 7.36 0.30
CA GLY A 11 -7.60 7.80 -0.15
C GLY A 11 -7.11 7.01 -1.36
N PRO A 12 -5.81 7.03 -1.61
CA PRO A 12 -5.26 6.51 -2.87
C PRO A 12 -5.18 5.00 -2.98
N GLY A 13 -5.55 4.25 -1.92
CA GLY A 13 -5.43 2.79 -1.95
C GLY A 13 -6.23 2.12 -3.04
N GLY A 14 -7.30 2.77 -3.51
CA GLY A 14 -8.11 2.23 -4.61
C GLY A 14 -7.56 2.54 -5.99
N LYS A 15 -6.50 3.34 -6.08
CA LYS A 15 -5.88 3.68 -7.36
C LYS A 15 -5.02 2.53 -7.86
N ALA A 16 -4.71 2.55 -9.16
CA ALA A 16 -3.86 1.55 -9.76
C ALA A 16 -2.42 1.67 -9.26
N CYS A 17 -1.74 0.54 -9.19
CA CYS A 17 -0.33 0.48 -8.82
C CYS A 17 0.54 1.41 -9.67
N SER A 18 0.19 1.59 -10.96
CA SER A 18 0.94 2.49 -11.82
C SER A 18 0.97 3.91 -11.28
N ALA A 19 -0.08 4.34 -10.57
CA ALA A 19 -0.11 5.67 -9.99
C ALA A 19 0.90 5.82 -8.87
N LEU A 20 1.06 4.78 -8.05
CA LEU A 20 2.04 4.79 -6.96
C LEU A 20 3.46 4.82 -7.53
N VAL A 21 3.72 3.99 -8.54
CA VAL A 21 5.04 3.96 -9.17
C VAL A 21 5.38 5.33 -9.74
N LYS A 22 4.44 5.95 -10.43
CA LYS A 22 4.65 7.27 -11.01
C LYS A 22 4.95 8.30 -9.93
N ALA A 23 4.19 8.27 -8.83
CA ALA A 23 4.40 9.23 -7.75
C ALA A 23 5.76 9.04 -7.08
N TRP A 24 6.13 7.79 -6.83
CA TRP A 24 7.36 7.51 -6.08
C TRP A 24 8.62 7.64 -6.92
N GLU A 25 8.52 7.41 -8.22
CA GLU A 25 9.70 7.48 -9.09
C GLU A 25 9.81 8.77 -9.88
N GLY A 26 8.74 9.50 -10.04
CA GLY A 26 8.79 10.71 -10.84
C GLY A 26 7.89 11.84 -10.37
N GLY A 27 7.19 11.64 -9.27
CA GLY A 27 6.23 12.61 -8.79
C GLY A 27 6.87 13.70 -7.94
N SER A 28 6.05 14.70 -7.60
CA SER A 28 6.48 15.76 -6.71
C SER A 28 6.62 15.23 -5.29
N PHE A 29 7.27 16.03 -4.45
CA PHE A 29 7.39 15.73 -3.03
C PHE A 29 6.01 15.52 -2.39
N PHE A 30 5.05 16.35 -2.79
CA PHE A 30 3.68 16.26 -2.28
C PHE A 30 3.05 14.92 -2.64
N ASP A 31 3.21 14.49 -3.91
CA ASP A 31 2.65 13.21 -4.36
C ASP A 31 3.24 12.04 -3.61
N LYS A 32 4.57 12.07 -3.42
CA LYS A 32 5.24 11.00 -2.69
C LYS A 32 4.70 10.89 -1.28
N ASN A 33 4.58 12.01 -0.59
CA ASN A 33 4.10 12.01 0.78
C ASN A 33 2.65 11.59 0.90
N PHE A 34 1.84 11.92 -0.08
CA PHE A 34 0.44 11.52 -0.07
C PHE A 34 0.29 10.00 -0.05
N PHE A 35 1.02 9.31 -0.92
CA PHE A 35 0.99 7.85 -0.96
C PHE A 35 1.65 7.24 0.27
N ASP A 36 2.79 7.82 0.70
CA ASP A 36 3.49 7.32 1.89
C ASP A 36 2.60 7.37 3.13
N ALA A 37 1.93 8.50 3.33
CA ALA A 37 1.07 8.67 4.50
C ALA A 37 -0.06 7.65 4.50
N TRP A 38 -0.64 7.40 3.34
CA TRP A 38 -1.74 6.43 3.26
C TRP A 38 -1.25 5.02 3.57
N VAL A 39 -0.11 4.63 2.99
CA VAL A 39 0.44 3.29 3.17
C VAL A 39 0.80 3.06 4.63
N THR A 40 1.52 4.01 5.24
CA THR A 40 1.93 3.85 6.64
C THR A 40 0.73 3.87 7.57
N GLY A 41 -0.28 4.67 7.26
CA GLY A 41 -1.52 4.68 8.03
C GLY A 41 -2.26 3.36 7.94
N PHE A 42 -2.31 2.77 6.75
CA PHE A 42 -2.95 1.47 6.57
C PHE A 42 -2.24 0.40 7.40
N VAL A 43 -0.91 0.36 7.32
CA VAL A 43 -0.13 -0.63 8.06
C VAL A 43 -0.31 -0.45 9.56
N THR A 44 -0.29 0.79 10.02
CA THR A 44 -0.52 1.09 11.43
C THR A 44 -1.88 0.57 11.87
N GLY A 45 -2.92 0.86 11.09
CA GLY A 45 -4.27 0.39 11.40
C GLY A 45 -4.38 -1.12 11.38
N ALA A 46 -3.73 -1.76 10.42
CA ALA A 46 -3.73 -3.21 10.32
C ALA A 46 -3.07 -3.86 11.54
N ASN A 47 -1.97 -3.27 12.02
CA ASN A 47 -1.29 -3.76 13.22
C ASN A 47 -2.20 -3.65 14.46
N TRP A 48 -3.03 -2.63 14.50
CA TRP A 48 -3.96 -2.47 15.62
C TRP A 48 -5.04 -3.55 15.65
N LYS A 49 -5.46 -4.02 14.48
CA LYS A 49 -6.56 -4.97 14.38
C LYS A 49 -6.09 -6.42 14.31
N SER A 50 -4.90 -6.66 13.82
CA SER A 50 -4.37 -7.98 13.59
C SER A 50 -3.55 -8.45 14.78
N LYS A 51 -3.50 -9.76 14.97
CA LYS A 51 -2.59 -10.33 15.96
C LYS A 51 -1.17 -10.31 15.46
N LYS A 52 -0.98 -10.21 14.15
CA LYS A 52 0.32 -10.04 13.54
C LYS A 52 0.70 -8.57 13.64
N SER A 53 1.93 -8.31 14.00
CA SER A 53 2.49 -6.97 13.95
C SER A 53 3.64 -6.95 12.98
N VAL A 54 3.57 -6.02 12.03
CA VAL A 54 4.67 -5.82 11.10
C VAL A 54 5.66 -4.87 11.75
N HIS A 55 6.88 -5.36 11.93
CA HIS A 55 7.96 -4.58 12.54
C HIS A 55 8.97 -4.08 11.52
N ALA A 56 8.76 -4.39 10.26
CA ALA A 56 9.69 -3.99 9.22
C ALA A 56 9.77 -2.46 9.14
N ASP A 57 10.95 -1.97 8.83
CA ASP A 57 11.18 -0.57 8.57
C ASP A 57 10.28 -0.10 7.43
N GLU A 58 9.80 1.15 7.52
CA GLU A 58 8.94 1.73 6.50
C GLU A 58 9.59 1.68 5.11
N THR A 59 10.91 1.88 5.06
CA THR A 59 11.64 1.83 3.80
C THR A 59 11.57 0.44 3.20
N VAL A 60 11.76 -0.58 4.03
CA VAL A 60 11.70 -1.97 3.56
C VAL A 60 10.32 -2.32 3.03
N PHE A 61 9.28 -1.91 3.77
CA PHE A 61 7.90 -2.14 3.33
C PHE A 61 7.64 -1.43 2.01
N GLY A 62 8.06 -0.16 1.92
CA GLY A 62 7.87 0.63 0.72
C GLY A 62 8.57 0.06 -0.50
N MET A 63 9.79 -0.46 -0.33
CA MET A 63 10.51 -1.07 -1.43
C MET A 63 9.81 -2.34 -1.92
N ALA A 64 9.29 -3.15 -1.00
CA ALA A 64 8.56 -4.36 -1.38
C ALA A 64 7.27 -3.99 -2.12
N LEU A 65 6.57 -2.97 -1.66
CA LEU A 65 5.35 -2.50 -2.31
C LEU A 65 5.65 -1.96 -3.71
N LEU A 66 6.71 -1.18 -3.83
CA LEU A 66 7.10 -0.63 -5.13
C LEU A 66 7.41 -1.75 -6.12
N ARG A 67 8.14 -2.78 -5.66
CA ARG A 67 8.45 -3.93 -6.51
C ARG A 67 7.17 -4.64 -6.96
N PHE A 68 6.24 -4.84 -6.05
CA PHE A 68 4.94 -5.44 -6.39
C PHE A 68 4.24 -4.60 -7.44
N CYS A 69 4.16 -3.30 -7.23
CA CYS A 69 3.42 -2.43 -8.12
C CYS A 69 4.08 -2.29 -9.50
N LYS A 70 5.41 -2.34 -9.57
CA LYS A 70 6.10 -2.32 -10.85
C LYS A 70 5.79 -3.57 -11.67
N SER A 71 5.61 -4.70 -11.00
CA SER A 71 5.27 -5.96 -11.65
C SER A 71 3.78 -6.10 -11.94
N ASN A 72 2.95 -5.31 -11.29
CA ASN A 72 1.49 -5.42 -11.38
C ASN A 72 0.85 -4.04 -11.52
N PRO A 73 1.18 -3.29 -12.58
CA PRO A 73 0.76 -1.89 -12.67
C PRO A 73 -0.75 -1.67 -12.72
N SER A 74 -1.51 -2.66 -13.17
CA SER A 74 -2.96 -2.52 -13.27
C SER A 74 -3.70 -2.97 -12.02
N LYS A 75 -3.01 -3.60 -11.07
CA LYS A 75 -3.64 -3.97 -9.81
C LYS A 75 -3.78 -2.74 -8.94
N LYS A 76 -4.66 -2.83 -7.94
CA LYS A 76 -4.86 -1.71 -7.02
C LYS A 76 -3.76 -1.68 -5.97
N ILE A 77 -3.45 -0.48 -5.52
CA ILE A 77 -2.42 -0.29 -4.49
C ILE A 77 -2.76 -1.09 -3.25
N ILE A 78 -4.04 -1.09 -2.84
CA ILE A 78 -4.44 -1.84 -1.65
C ILE A 78 -4.12 -3.33 -1.77
N ASP A 79 -4.24 -3.89 -2.98
CA ASP A 79 -3.91 -5.31 -3.18
C ASP A 79 -2.43 -5.56 -2.89
N GLY A 80 -1.58 -4.64 -3.32
CA GLY A 80 -0.15 -4.74 -3.04
C GLY A 80 0.17 -4.57 -1.57
N VAL A 81 -0.48 -3.62 -0.92
CA VAL A 81 -0.24 -3.38 0.52
C VAL A 81 -0.64 -4.61 1.33
N ILE A 82 -1.79 -5.21 1.01
CA ILE A 82 -2.23 -6.41 1.72
C ILE A 82 -1.24 -7.55 1.49
N LYS A 83 -0.82 -7.75 0.25
CA LYS A 83 0.12 -8.84 -0.06
C LYS A 83 1.43 -8.67 0.70
N VAL A 84 2.00 -7.48 0.66
CA VAL A 84 3.26 -7.22 1.38
C VAL A 84 3.05 -7.40 2.88
N TYR A 85 1.93 -6.88 3.41
CA TYR A 85 1.65 -7.00 4.84
C TYR A 85 1.58 -8.47 5.27
N MET A 86 0.98 -9.32 4.45
CA MET A 86 0.83 -10.74 4.78
C MET A 86 2.15 -11.50 4.69
N GLU A 87 3.08 -11.04 3.88
CA GLU A 87 4.33 -11.76 3.61
C GLU A 87 5.53 -11.25 4.39
N ILE A 88 5.47 -10.01 4.86
CA ILE A 88 6.62 -9.41 5.54
C ILE A 88 6.47 -9.58 7.04
N ASP A 89 7.59 -9.62 7.73
CA ASP A 89 7.59 -9.72 9.19
C ASP A 89 7.73 -8.40 9.87
#